data_c6168c0fd3445a51367a3d39160c40a9
#
_entry.id   c6168c0fd3445a51367a3d39160c40a9
#
_cell.length_a   1.000
_cell.length_b   1.000
_cell.length_c   1.000
_cell.angle_alpha   90.00
_cell.angle_beta   90.00
_cell.angle_gamma   90.00
#
_symmetry.space_group_name_H-M   'P 1'
#
loop_
_entity.id
_entity.type
_entity.pdbx_description
1 polymer ?
#
loop_
_entity_poly.entity_id
_entity_poly.type
_entity_poly.pdbx_seq_one_letter_code
_entity_poly.pdbx_strand_id
1 'polypeptide(L)'
;MKKFDLPIGVYAITDSKSGKNKEFLEYCEDLLKGGAKIIQYREKKRDLKLLLEEAKALRELTLKYNATFIVNDYLDIALLSEADGIHIGQDDLPIKDVRKILGENKIIGISTHNPQEAQQAIIDGADYIGVGPIFYTETKEDVCAPVTLEYLDFVNKNIKLPYVAIGGIKENNIDKVLAMGAKSICLVSELVGADNTGVYQI
;
A
#
# COMPACT_ATOMS: atom_id res chain seq x y z
N MET A 1 -15.50 -14.67 -10.43
CA MET A 1 -14.48 -14.19 -9.47
C MET A 1 -15.05 -13.03 -8.68
N LYS A 2 -14.88 -13.02 -7.36
CA LYS A 2 -15.27 -11.89 -6.53
C LYS A 2 -14.24 -10.77 -6.79
N LYS A 3 -14.68 -9.64 -7.34
CA LYS A 3 -13.81 -8.50 -7.59
C LYS A 3 -13.35 -7.95 -6.24
N PHE A 4 -12.05 -7.69 -6.06
CA PHE A 4 -11.55 -7.04 -4.87
C PHE A 4 -12.13 -5.62 -4.77
N ASP A 5 -12.72 -5.33 -3.62
CA ASP A 5 -13.21 -3.99 -3.32
C ASP A 5 -12.21 -3.34 -2.35
N LEU A 6 -11.44 -2.38 -2.86
CA LEU A 6 -10.43 -1.68 -2.09
C LEU A 6 -11.10 -0.85 -1.00
N PRO A 7 -10.81 -1.08 0.29
CA PRO A 7 -11.38 -0.29 1.37
C PRO A 7 -11.12 1.20 1.19
N ILE A 8 -12.17 2.00 1.39
CA ILE A 8 -12.06 3.47 1.41
C ILE A 8 -11.38 3.89 2.72
N GLY A 9 -10.44 4.84 2.64
CA GLY A 9 -9.77 5.42 3.78
C GLY A 9 -8.25 5.29 3.73
N VAL A 10 -7.64 5.15 4.90
CA VAL A 10 -6.19 5.12 5.04
C VAL A 10 -5.62 3.76 4.67
N TYR A 11 -4.67 3.78 3.75
CA TYR A 11 -3.77 2.69 3.41
C TYR A 11 -2.42 2.97 4.08
N ALA A 12 -2.06 2.21 5.08
CA ALA A 12 -0.81 2.38 5.80
C ALA A 12 0.28 1.49 5.21
N ILE A 13 1.50 2.01 5.07
CA ILE A 13 2.69 1.24 4.72
C ILE A 13 3.65 1.32 5.90
N THR A 14 4.14 0.18 6.36
CA THR A 14 5.14 0.12 7.42
C THR A 14 6.52 0.50 6.88
N ASP A 15 7.31 1.15 7.73
CA ASP A 15 8.72 1.42 7.50
C ASP A 15 9.44 1.32 8.85
N SER A 16 10.46 0.47 8.96
CA SER A 16 11.21 0.25 10.21
C SER A 16 11.91 1.49 10.75
N LYS A 17 12.20 2.47 9.88
CA LYS A 17 12.77 3.76 10.31
C LYS A 17 11.74 4.64 11.03
N SER A 18 10.50 4.27 10.97
CA SER A 18 9.37 5.12 11.23
C SER A 18 8.76 4.97 12.62
N GLY A 19 8.99 3.85 13.29
CA GLY A 19 8.51 3.58 14.65
C GLY A 19 9.20 4.38 15.76
N LYS A 20 10.10 5.27 15.45
CA LYS A 20 10.96 6.14 16.29
C LYS A 20 11.33 5.61 17.69
N ASN A 21 10.42 5.20 18.52
CA ASN A 21 10.65 4.70 19.89
C ASN A 21 9.63 3.64 20.32
N LYS A 22 8.87 3.08 19.38
CA LYS A 22 7.89 2.02 19.64
C LYS A 22 8.34 0.69 19.06
N GLU A 23 8.00 -0.39 19.72
CA GLU A 23 8.11 -1.71 19.13
C GLU A 23 7.24 -1.82 17.88
N PHE A 24 7.71 -2.56 16.89
CA PHE A 24 7.07 -2.65 15.55
C PHE A 24 5.56 -2.94 15.61
N LEU A 25 5.16 -3.93 16.42
CA LEU A 25 3.75 -4.32 16.53
C LEU A 25 2.89 -3.28 17.25
N GLU A 26 3.44 -2.58 18.23
CA GLU A 26 2.75 -1.48 18.92
C GLU A 26 2.46 -0.34 17.93
N TYR A 27 3.45 0.00 17.11
CA TYR A 27 3.27 0.98 16.04
C TYR A 27 2.18 0.55 15.05
N CYS A 28 2.20 -0.72 14.59
CA CYS A 28 1.18 -1.24 13.69
C CYS A 28 -0.23 -1.25 14.32
N GLU A 29 -0.32 -1.57 15.61
CA GLU A 29 -1.60 -1.53 16.34
C GLU A 29 -2.16 -0.11 16.44
N ASP A 30 -1.31 0.88 16.62
CA ASP A 30 -1.73 2.28 16.65
C ASP A 30 -2.26 2.75 15.29
N LEU A 31 -1.66 2.31 14.17
CA LEU A 31 -2.20 2.57 12.84
C LEU A 31 -3.61 1.99 12.67
N LEU A 32 -3.84 0.76 13.15
CA LEU A 32 -5.14 0.08 13.08
C LEU A 32 -6.18 0.76 13.99
N LYS A 33 -5.80 1.14 15.20
CA LYS A 33 -6.64 1.94 16.12
C LYS A 33 -6.98 3.30 15.51
N GLY A 34 -6.05 3.91 14.79
CA GLY A 34 -6.24 5.15 14.04
C GLY A 34 -7.15 5.02 12.80
N GLY A 35 -7.63 3.81 12.50
CA GLY A 35 -8.61 3.59 11.44
C GLY A 35 -8.04 3.09 10.10
N ALA A 36 -6.75 2.73 10.04
CA ALA A 36 -6.19 2.12 8.84
C ALA A 36 -6.96 0.84 8.47
N LYS A 37 -7.41 0.75 7.23
CA LYS A 37 -8.18 -0.39 6.69
C LYS A 37 -7.29 -1.40 5.98
N ILE A 38 -6.12 -0.96 5.55
CA ILE A 38 -5.11 -1.78 4.91
C ILE A 38 -3.78 -1.47 5.55
N ILE A 39 -3.01 -2.51 5.86
CA ILE A 39 -1.59 -2.38 6.20
C ILE A 39 -0.78 -3.13 5.15
N GLN A 40 0.16 -2.43 4.53
CA GLN A 40 1.20 -3.02 3.71
C GLN A 40 2.49 -3.14 4.53
N TYR A 41 2.92 -4.38 4.76
CA TYR A 41 4.21 -4.66 5.38
C TYR A 41 5.33 -4.46 4.36
N ARG A 42 6.14 -3.45 4.57
CA ARG A 42 7.27 -3.11 3.70
C ARG A 42 8.54 -2.95 4.52
N GLU A 43 9.47 -3.88 4.34
CA GLU A 43 10.79 -3.90 4.94
C GLU A 43 11.84 -4.34 3.93
N LYS A 44 12.92 -3.56 3.75
CA LYS A 44 13.93 -3.85 2.72
C LYS A 44 15.31 -4.22 3.28
N LYS A 45 15.52 -4.08 4.59
CA LYS A 45 16.86 -4.20 5.19
C LYS A 45 16.91 -5.20 6.35
N ARG A 46 16.03 -6.21 6.36
CA ARG A 46 15.98 -7.24 7.40
C ARG A 46 16.22 -8.63 6.82
N ASP A 47 16.68 -9.54 7.67
CA ASP A 47 16.81 -10.94 7.32
C ASP A 47 15.45 -11.58 7.07
N LEU A 48 15.35 -12.49 6.10
CA LEU A 48 14.10 -13.17 5.71
C LEU A 48 13.40 -13.85 6.90
N LYS A 49 14.17 -14.40 7.85
CA LYS A 49 13.61 -15.02 9.04
C LYS A 49 12.84 -14.02 9.89
N LEU A 50 13.41 -12.85 10.16
CA LEU A 50 12.78 -11.79 10.92
C LEU A 50 11.58 -11.19 10.15
N LEU A 51 11.71 -11.01 8.82
CA LEU A 51 10.60 -10.59 7.97
C LEU A 51 9.39 -11.53 8.13
N LEU A 52 9.62 -12.84 8.14
CA LEU A 52 8.54 -13.81 8.29
C LEU A 52 7.93 -13.79 9.70
N GLU A 53 8.75 -13.66 10.74
CA GLU A 53 8.27 -13.57 12.13
C GLU A 53 7.38 -12.34 12.32
N GLU A 54 7.82 -11.17 11.85
CA GLU A 54 7.04 -9.92 11.90
C GLU A 54 5.77 -9.97 11.05
N ALA A 55 5.85 -10.52 9.82
CA ALA A 55 4.70 -10.66 8.94
C ALA A 55 3.61 -11.57 9.56
N LYS A 56 3.99 -12.68 10.20
CA LYS A 56 3.04 -13.55 10.92
C LYS A 56 2.40 -12.84 12.10
N ALA A 57 3.17 -12.13 12.90
CA ALA A 57 2.64 -11.37 14.02
C ALA A 57 1.70 -10.23 13.55
N LEU A 58 2.05 -9.56 12.46
CA LEU A 58 1.20 -8.54 11.86
C LEU A 58 -0.08 -9.13 11.25
N ARG A 59 -0.04 -10.35 10.71
CA ARG A 59 -1.23 -11.08 10.26
C ARG A 59 -2.23 -11.28 11.37
N GLU A 60 -1.81 -11.77 12.52
CA GLU A 60 -2.69 -11.94 13.70
C GLU A 60 -3.32 -10.61 14.11
N LEU A 61 -2.52 -9.55 14.10
CA LEU A 61 -2.98 -8.22 14.45
C LEU A 61 -4.03 -7.69 13.45
N THR A 62 -3.80 -7.83 12.15
CA THR A 62 -4.75 -7.38 11.12
C THR A 62 -6.07 -8.15 11.16
N LEU A 63 -6.05 -9.45 11.49
CA LEU A 63 -7.26 -10.24 11.72
C LEU A 63 -8.07 -9.69 12.91
N LYS A 64 -7.42 -9.36 14.03
CA LYS A 64 -8.07 -8.77 15.21
C LYS A 64 -8.83 -7.47 14.89
N TYR A 65 -8.28 -6.65 13.97
CA TYR A 65 -8.87 -5.37 13.59
C TYR A 65 -9.70 -5.41 12.29
N ASN A 66 -9.87 -6.61 11.70
CA ASN A 66 -10.56 -6.80 10.42
C ASN A 66 -10.00 -5.88 9.31
N ALA A 67 -8.67 -5.78 9.26
CA ALA A 67 -7.94 -5.02 8.26
C ALA A 67 -7.30 -5.93 7.22
N THR A 68 -7.16 -5.44 5.99
CA THR A 68 -6.48 -6.15 4.90
C THR A 68 -4.97 -6.11 5.11
N PHE A 69 -4.33 -7.26 4.99
CA PHE A 69 -2.89 -7.43 5.12
C PHE A 69 -2.22 -7.68 3.77
N ILE A 70 -1.36 -6.78 3.35
CA ILE A 70 -0.58 -6.84 2.11
C ILE A 70 0.91 -6.94 2.43
N VAL A 71 1.64 -7.79 1.75
CA VAL A 71 3.11 -7.85 1.82
C VAL A 71 3.69 -7.16 0.59
N ASN A 72 4.75 -6.38 0.77
CA ASN A 72 5.45 -5.73 -0.33
C ASN A 72 6.56 -6.63 -0.89
N ASP A 73 6.63 -6.84 -2.21
CA ASP A 73 7.64 -7.53 -3.02
C ASP A 73 7.85 -9.03 -2.70
N TYR A 74 7.90 -9.44 -1.46
CA TYR A 74 8.29 -10.79 -1.01
C TYR A 74 7.14 -11.80 -1.13
N LEU A 75 7.10 -12.52 -2.25
CA LEU A 75 6.05 -13.50 -2.55
C LEU A 75 6.03 -14.69 -1.56
N ASP A 76 7.19 -15.17 -1.16
CA ASP A 76 7.37 -16.22 -0.15
C ASP A 76 6.85 -15.80 1.23
N ILE A 77 7.16 -14.57 1.65
CA ILE A 77 6.66 -14.00 2.91
C ILE A 77 5.13 -13.85 2.86
N ALA A 78 4.58 -13.37 1.73
CA ALA A 78 3.13 -13.23 1.55
C ALA A 78 2.40 -14.58 1.70
N LEU A 79 2.96 -15.65 1.14
CA LEU A 79 2.41 -17.01 1.26
C LEU A 79 2.52 -17.55 2.68
N LEU A 80 3.73 -17.50 3.25
CA LEU A 80 4.04 -18.11 4.55
C LEU A 80 3.40 -17.38 5.74
N SER A 81 3.06 -16.11 5.59
CA SER A 81 2.32 -15.32 6.57
C SER A 81 0.81 -15.32 6.34
N GLU A 82 0.32 -16.03 5.31
CA GLU A 82 -1.10 -16.05 4.92
C GLU A 82 -1.67 -14.65 4.66
N ALA A 83 -0.85 -13.73 4.14
CA ALA A 83 -1.31 -12.39 3.78
C ALA A 83 -2.51 -12.42 2.83
N ASP A 84 -3.35 -11.39 2.85
CA ASP A 84 -4.47 -11.27 1.93
C ASP A 84 -4.00 -11.01 0.49
N GLY A 85 -2.78 -10.48 0.34
CA GLY A 85 -2.19 -10.24 -0.97
C GLY A 85 -0.76 -9.71 -0.93
N ILE A 86 -0.32 -9.30 -2.12
CA ILE A 86 1.00 -8.71 -2.36
C ILE A 86 0.89 -7.38 -3.10
N HIS A 87 1.84 -6.49 -2.88
CA HIS A 87 2.04 -5.30 -3.71
C HIS A 87 3.43 -5.34 -4.32
N ILE A 88 3.52 -5.15 -5.63
CA ILE A 88 4.76 -5.23 -6.42
C ILE A 88 5.05 -3.93 -7.16
N GLY A 89 6.31 -3.70 -7.50
CA GLY A 89 6.77 -2.63 -8.38
C GLY A 89 6.84 -3.06 -9.85
N GLN A 90 7.25 -2.14 -10.72
CA GLN A 90 7.38 -2.39 -12.17
C GLN A 90 8.55 -3.31 -12.52
N ASP A 91 9.59 -3.36 -11.66
CA ASP A 91 10.80 -4.16 -11.85
C ASP A 91 10.75 -5.50 -11.11
N ASP A 92 9.64 -5.78 -10.39
CA ASP A 92 9.43 -7.03 -9.67
C ASP A 92 8.90 -8.15 -10.59
N LEU A 93 8.53 -9.30 -10.00
CA LEU A 93 7.96 -10.42 -10.75
C LEU A 93 6.68 -10.01 -11.52
N PRO A 94 6.50 -10.48 -12.76
CA PRO A 94 5.28 -10.18 -13.54
C PRO A 94 4.01 -10.65 -12.83
N ILE A 95 2.95 -9.84 -12.86
CA ILE A 95 1.64 -10.14 -12.23
C ILE A 95 1.15 -11.54 -12.58
N LYS A 96 1.26 -11.94 -13.84
CA LYS A 96 0.80 -13.26 -14.32
C LYS A 96 1.52 -14.43 -13.65
N ASP A 97 2.80 -14.27 -13.34
CA ASP A 97 3.58 -15.31 -12.67
C ASP A 97 3.32 -15.29 -11.16
N VAL A 98 3.18 -14.12 -10.55
CA VAL A 98 2.73 -13.96 -9.17
C VAL A 98 1.35 -14.59 -8.98
N ARG A 99 0.39 -14.37 -9.91
CA ARG A 99 -0.96 -14.94 -9.87
C ARG A 99 -0.95 -16.48 -9.91
N LYS A 100 -0.09 -17.09 -10.74
CA LYS A 100 0.04 -18.55 -10.79
C LYS A 100 0.42 -19.17 -9.44
N ILE A 101 1.24 -18.47 -8.66
CA ILE A 101 1.74 -18.93 -7.36
C ILE A 101 0.76 -18.61 -6.24
N LEU A 102 0.25 -17.38 -6.17
CA LEU A 102 -0.68 -16.95 -5.13
C LEU A 102 -2.10 -17.50 -5.30
N GLY A 103 -2.49 -17.86 -6.52
CA GLY A 103 -3.86 -18.28 -6.84
C GLY A 103 -4.83 -17.11 -7.01
N GLU A 104 -6.07 -17.44 -7.37
CA GLU A 104 -7.10 -16.49 -7.79
C GLU A 104 -7.74 -15.70 -6.63
N ASN A 105 -7.56 -16.14 -5.39
CA ASN A 105 -8.23 -15.56 -4.21
C ASN A 105 -7.38 -14.51 -3.48
N LYS A 106 -6.13 -14.35 -3.86
CA LYS A 106 -5.22 -13.37 -3.25
C LYS A 106 -5.17 -12.08 -4.06
N ILE A 107 -4.96 -10.98 -3.37
CA ILE A 107 -4.92 -9.63 -3.93
C ILE A 107 -3.54 -9.38 -4.52
N ILE A 108 -3.47 -8.83 -5.73
CA ILE A 108 -2.23 -8.35 -6.33
C ILE A 108 -2.39 -6.87 -6.69
N GLY A 109 -1.62 -6.03 -6.01
CA GLY A 109 -1.46 -4.62 -6.35
C GLY A 109 -0.16 -4.35 -7.08
N ILE A 110 -0.13 -3.31 -7.91
CA ILE A 110 1.09 -2.87 -8.60
C ILE A 110 1.21 -1.35 -8.57
N SER A 111 2.42 -0.85 -8.35
CA SER A 111 2.74 0.58 -8.47
C SER A 111 2.68 1.03 -9.92
N THR A 112 2.09 2.21 -10.18
CA THR A 112 2.00 2.79 -11.54
C THR A 112 2.35 4.28 -11.51
N HIS A 113 3.03 4.75 -12.57
CA HIS A 113 3.62 6.08 -12.65
C HIS A 113 3.16 6.87 -13.90
N ASN A 114 2.47 6.20 -14.82
CA ASN A 114 1.98 6.78 -16.08
C ASN A 114 0.77 6.01 -16.61
N PRO A 115 0.04 6.60 -17.60
CA PRO A 115 -1.14 5.96 -18.21
C PRO A 115 -0.89 4.58 -18.80
N GLN A 116 0.28 4.35 -19.39
CA GLN A 116 0.63 3.09 -20.04
C GLN A 116 0.74 1.96 -19.01
N GLU A 117 1.42 2.21 -17.88
CA GLU A 117 1.54 1.25 -16.78
C GLU A 117 0.18 0.93 -16.16
N ALA A 118 -0.70 1.95 -15.97
CA ALA A 118 -2.04 1.73 -15.46
C ALA A 118 -2.91 0.87 -16.39
N GLN A 119 -2.80 1.07 -17.71
CA GLN A 119 -3.49 0.25 -18.70
C GLN A 119 -2.93 -1.18 -18.75
N GLN A 120 -1.61 -1.32 -18.67
CA GLN A 120 -0.94 -2.63 -18.65
C GLN A 120 -1.32 -3.42 -17.40
N ALA A 121 -1.44 -2.78 -16.24
CA ALA A 121 -1.88 -3.43 -15.00
C ALA A 121 -3.27 -4.09 -15.15
N ILE A 122 -4.21 -3.48 -15.90
CA ILE A 122 -5.51 -4.08 -16.21
C ILE A 122 -5.34 -5.35 -17.05
N ILE A 123 -4.51 -5.28 -18.10
CA ILE A 123 -4.25 -6.40 -19.04
C ILE A 123 -3.59 -7.58 -18.32
N ASP A 124 -2.70 -7.28 -17.38
CA ASP A 124 -1.96 -8.29 -16.63
C ASP A 124 -2.75 -8.88 -15.45
N GLY A 125 -3.90 -8.28 -15.10
CA GLY A 125 -4.81 -8.82 -14.10
C GLY A 125 -4.50 -8.39 -12.66
N ALA A 126 -4.03 -7.15 -12.47
CA ALA A 126 -3.95 -6.54 -11.15
C ALA A 126 -5.35 -6.37 -10.53
N ASP A 127 -5.44 -6.44 -9.21
CA ASP A 127 -6.68 -6.19 -8.46
C ASP A 127 -6.81 -4.71 -8.07
N TYR A 128 -5.70 -4.02 -7.88
CA TYR A 128 -5.64 -2.57 -7.67
C TYR A 128 -4.30 -2.00 -8.12
N ILE A 129 -4.23 -0.69 -8.24
CA ILE A 129 -2.99 0.02 -8.58
C ILE A 129 -2.61 1.06 -7.51
N GLY A 130 -1.31 1.24 -7.30
CA GLY A 130 -0.75 2.40 -6.60
C GLY A 130 -0.49 3.52 -7.60
N VAL A 131 -0.99 4.71 -7.35
CA VAL A 131 -0.86 5.89 -8.23
C VAL A 131 0.05 6.90 -7.57
N GLY A 132 1.28 7.01 -8.03
CA GLY A 132 2.24 7.92 -7.42
C GLY A 132 3.67 7.80 -7.94
N PRO A 133 4.59 8.59 -7.37
CA PRO A 133 4.35 9.56 -6.29
C PRO A 133 3.64 10.82 -6.77
N ILE A 134 2.56 11.23 -6.11
CA ILE A 134 1.79 12.43 -6.51
C ILE A 134 2.61 13.70 -6.29
N PHE A 135 3.28 13.78 -5.14
CA PHE A 135 4.17 14.87 -4.77
C PHE A 135 5.58 14.34 -4.48
N TYR A 136 6.53 15.24 -4.37
CA TYR A 136 7.90 14.88 -3.99
C TYR A 136 7.95 14.15 -2.65
N THR A 137 8.74 13.08 -2.58
CA THR A 137 8.94 12.27 -1.38
C THR A 137 10.33 11.64 -1.36
N GLU A 138 10.89 11.46 -0.18
CA GLU A 138 12.18 10.79 0.06
C GLU A 138 12.00 9.43 0.76
N THR A 139 10.76 8.99 0.96
CA THR A 139 10.45 7.77 1.71
C THR A 139 10.96 6.50 1.01
N LYS A 140 11.07 6.52 -0.31
CA LYS A 140 11.59 5.42 -1.13
C LYS A 140 12.94 5.84 -1.75
N GLU A 141 13.97 4.99 -1.70
CA GLU A 141 15.31 5.32 -2.21
C GLU A 141 15.33 5.54 -3.73
N ASP A 142 14.52 4.77 -4.49
CA ASP A 142 14.41 4.85 -5.96
C ASP A 142 13.06 5.45 -6.39
N VAL A 143 12.83 6.73 -6.05
CA VAL A 143 11.58 7.42 -6.40
C VAL A 143 11.73 8.11 -7.75
N CYS A 144 10.82 7.81 -8.68
CA CYS A 144 10.70 8.60 -9.90
C CYS A 144 10.24 10.03 -9.60
N ALA A 145 10.36 10.92 -10.58
CA ALA A 145 9.81 12.27 -10.47
C ALA A 145 8.30 12.22 -10.15
N PRO A 146 7.76 13.22 -9.42
CA PRO A 146 6.33 13.27 -9.13
C PRO A 146 5.48 13.14 -10.39
N VAL A 147 4.51 12.24 -10.34
CA VAL A 147 3.57 11.99 -11.47
C VAL A 147 2.44 13.03 -11.54
N THR A 148 2.32 13.85 -10.52
CA THR A 148 1.40 14.97 -10.39
C THR A 148 -0.08 14.61 -10.27
N LEU A 149 -0.90 15.61 -9.99
CA LEU A 149 -2.36 15.50 -9.95
C LEU A 149 -2.96 15.18 -11.33
N GLU A 150 -2.26 15.48 -12.42
CA GLU A 150 -2.72 15.20 -13.79
C GLU A 150 -2.81 13.70 -14.06
N TYR A 151 -1.84 12.92 -13.60
CA TYR A 151 -1.92 11.47 -13.71
C TYR A 151 -3.01 10.89 -12.81
N LEU A 152 -3.19 11.42 -11.60
CA LEU A 152 -4.28 11.01 -10.72
C LEU A 152 -5.66 11.27 -11.36
N ASP A 153 -5.84 12.43 -11.98
CA ASP A 153 -7.07 12.79 -12.71
C ASP A 153 -7.31 11.84 -13.90
N PHE A 154 -6.24 11.53 -14.66
CA PHE A 154 -6.33 10.54 -15.73
C PHE A 154 -6.80 9.18 -15.20
N VAL A 155 -6.21 8.67 -14.12
CA VAL A 155 -6.60 7.38 -13.52
C VAL A 155 -8.06 7.42 -13.08
N ASN A 156 -8.47 8.46 -12.36
CA ASN A 156 -9.84 8.59 -11.87
C ASN A 156 -10.88 8.58 -13.01
N LYS A 157 -10.56 9.17 -14.16
CA LYS A 157 -11.46 9.25 -15.32
C LYS A 157 -11.46 8.01 -16.21
N ASN A 158 -10.32 7.34 -16.34
CA ASN A 158 -10.10 6.34 -17.41
C ASN A 158 -9.84 4.93 -16.91
N ILE A 159 -9.42 4.74 -15.67
CA ILE A 159 -9.05 3.44 -15.12
C ILE A 159 -10.16 2.93 -14.20
N LYS A 160 -10.63 1.71 -14.47
CA LYS A 160 -11.71 1.08 -13.68
C LYS A 160 -11.20 0.22 -12.53
N LEU A 161 -9.89 0.00 -12.42
CA LEU A 161 -9.32 -0.66 -11.25
C LEU A 161 -9.41 0.25 -10.03
N PRO A 162 -9.65 -0.33 -8.85
CA PRO A 162 -9.42 0.38 -7.59
C PRO A 162 -8.00 0.94 -7.54
N TYR A 163 -7.81 2.09 -6.90
CA TYR A 163 -6.48 2.67 -6.78
C TYR A 163 -6.24 3.34 -5.43
N VAL A 164 -4.97 3.41 -5.06
CA VAL A 164 -4.47 4.11 -3.88
C VAL A 164 -3.58 5.26 -4.34
N ALA A 165 -3.92 6.49 -3.98
CA ALA A 165 -3.05 7.64 -4.21
C ALA A 165 -1.91 7.66 -3.17
N ILE A 166 -0.67 7.78 -3.63
CA ILE A 166 0.53 7.70 -2.78
C ILE A 166 1.61 8.70 -3.19
N GLY A 167 2.49 9.01 -2.26
CA GLY A 167 3.73 9.75 -2.46
C GLY A 167 3.61 11.23 -2.12
N GLY A 168 4.29 11.64 -1.06
CA GLY A 168 4.38 13.01 -0.59
C GLY A 168 3.06 13.64 -0.16
N ILE A 169 2.03 12.82 0.09
CA ILE A 169 0.73 13.30 0.57
C ILE A 169 0.85 13.59 2.06
N LYS A 170 0.43 14.79 2.45
CA LYS A 170 0.50 15.34 3.80
C LYS A 170 -0.78 16.08 4.14
N GLU A 171 -0.97 16.41 5.42
CA GLU A 171 -2.12 17.19 5.89
C GLU A 171 -2.37 18.47 5.07
N ASN A 172 -1.32 19.20 4.72
CA ASN A 172 -1.42 20.47 3.98
C ASN A 172 -1.74 20.33 2.48
N ASN A 173 -1.76 19.12 1.92
CA ASN A 173 -2.01 18.89 0.49
C ASN A 173 -3.03 17.79 0.18
N ILE A 174 -3.49 17.04 1.19
CA ILE A 174 -4.44 15.93 1.03
C ILE A 174 -5.75 16.36 0.37
N ASP A 175 -6.24 17.55 0.67
CA ASP A 175 -7.49 18.08 0.09
C ASP A 175 -7.44 18.13 -1.45
N LYS A 176 -6.25 18.40 -2.02
CA LYS A 176 -6.05 18.40 -3.48
C LYS A 176 -6.23 17.00 -4.07
N VAL A 177 -5.78 15.97 -3.35
CA VAL A 177 -5.89 14.57 -3.76
C VAL A 177 -7.34 14.07 -3.65
N LEU A 178 -8.03 14.45 -2.58
CA LEU A 178 -9.44 14.15 -2.38
C LEU A 178 -10.33 14.83 -3.44
N ALA A 179 -10.03 16.08 -3.78
CA ALA A 179 -10.74 16.84 -4.82
C ALA A 179 -10.60 16.19 -6.21
N MET A 180 -9.53 15.42 -6.47
CA MET A 180 -9.37 14.61 -7.70
C MET A 180 -10.13 13.28 -7.65
N GLY A 181 -10.89 12.99 -6.59
CA GLY A 181 -11.72 11.80 -6.46
C GLY A 181 -11.03 10.58 -5.84
N ALA A 182 -9.82 10.71 -5.30
CA ALA A 182 -9.18 9.63 -4.57
C ALA A 182 -9.97 9.30 -3.29
N LYS A 183 -10.23 8.00 -3.08
CA LYS A 183 -10.98 7.48 -1.92
C LYS A 183 -10.08 6.68 -0.97
N SER A 184 -8.97 6.16 -1.47
CA SER A 184 -7.99 5.42 -0.69
C SER A 184 -6.64 6.12 -0.84
N ILE A 185 -6.06 6.53 0.29
CA ILE A 185 -4.86 7.36 0.33
C ILE A 185 -3.81 6.68 1.20
N CYS A 186 -2.60 6.60 0.68
CA CYS A 186 -1.46 6.09 1.43
C CYS A 186 -0.71 7.25 2.07
N LEU A 187 -0.66 7.23 3.39
CA LEU A 187 0.14 8.12 4.22
C LEU A 187 1.26 7.29 4.86
N VAL A 188 2.51 7.66 4.66
CA VAL A 188 3.67 6.98 5.27
C VAL A 188 4.26 7.86 6.35
N SER A 189 4.90 8.98 5.98
CA SER A 189 5.63 9.84 6.91
C SER A 189 4.76 10.57 7.92
N GLU A 190 3.53 10.89 7.57
CA GLU A 190 2.60 11.61 8.46
C GLU A 190 2.04 10.70 9.57
N LEU A 191 1.83 9.42 9.29
CA LEU A 191 1.37 8.45 10.29
C LEU A 191 2.49 8.03 11.25
N VAL A 192 3.72 8.11 10.78
CA VAL A 192 4.92 7.62 11.42
C VAL A 192 5.49 8.57 12.46
N GLY A 193 5.22 9.84 12.38
CA GLY A 193 5.78 10.89 13.23
C GLY A 193 4.79 11.56 14.16
N ALA A 194 3.53 11.19 14.10
CA ALA A 194 2.51 11.76 14.95
C ALA A 194 2.65 11.24 16.39
N ASP A 195 2.91 12.11 17.34
CA ASP A 195 2.86 11.80 18.78
C ASP A 195 1.44 11.37 19.23
N ASN A 196 0.48 11.58 18.36
CA ASN A 196 -0.91 11.19 18.53
C ASN A 196 -1.42 10.69 17.19
N THR A 197 -1.64 9.38 17.05
CA THR A 197 -2.35 8.77 15.90
C THR A 197 -3.82 9.21 15.96
N GLY A 198 -4.02 10.52 15.87
CA GLY A 198 -5.34 11.13 15.77
C GLY A 198 -6.08 10.50 14.60
N VAL A 199 -7.32 10.14 14.84
CA VAL A 199 -8.22 9.49 13.90
C VAL A 199 -8.27 10.32 12.61
N TYR A 200 -7.54 9.90 11.58
CA TYR A 200 -7.77 10.39 10.22
C TYR A 200 -9.05 9.70 9.70
N GLN A 201 -10.20 10.26 10.04
CA GLN A 201 -11.44 9.93 9.36
C GLN A 201 -11.43 10.69 8.01
N ILE A 202 -11.22 9.95 6.94
CA ILE A 202 -11.44 10.42 5.57
C ILE A 202 -12.89 10.15 5.18
#